data_163f53a426677d57e3f79e104ecb7d4d
#
_entry.id   163f53a426677d57e3f79e104ecb7d4d
#
_cell.length_a   1.000
_cell.length_b   1.000
_cell.length_c   1.000
_cell.angle_alpha   90.00
_cell.angle_beta   90.00
_cell.angle_gamma   90.00
#
_symmetry.space_group_name_H-M   'P 1'
#
loop_
_entity.id
_entity.type
_entity.pdbx_description
1 polymer ?
#
loop_
_entity_poly.entity_id
_entity_poly.type
_entity_poly.pdbx_seq_one_letter_code
_entity_poly.pdbx_strand_id
1 'polypeptide(L)'
;MDFAVSIDGWVADSAVSVIVGTPEPEDVRLIDTTRAALDAAIGAALPGNRLGDISAAVAAVAEGAGYRINTDFGGHGLGRTMHEDPHVPNKGTAGRGMKLEPGLTLALEPWFGRGTDRLTVDADGWTLRMADGSRGAHSEHTIAITEDGPQVLTVQG
;
A
#
# COMPACT_ATOMS: atom_id res chain seq x y z
N MET A 1 -7.30 0.85 -10.21
CA MET A 1 -8.43 -0.06 -9.87
C MET A 1 -8.11 -0.60 -8.50
N ASP A 2 -9.06 -0.44 -7.61
CA ASP A 2 -8.94 -0.82 -6.21
C ASP A 2 -10.27 -1.47 -5.81
N PHE A 3 -10.24 -2.68 -5.31
CA PHE A 3 -11.45 -3.41 -4.95
C PHE A 3 -11.19 -4.55 -3.97
N ALA A 4 -12.11 -4.73 -3.04
CA ALA A 4 -12.15 -5.85 -2.13
C ALA A 4 -13.20 -6.88 -2.55
N VAL A 5 -12.98 -8.12 -2.17
CA VAL A 5 -13.95 -9.21 -2.29
C VAL A 5 -14.13 -9.92 -0.95
N SER A 6 -15.32 -10.47 -0.73
CA SER A 6 -15.59 -11.32 0.43
C SER A 6 -16.11 -12.69 -0.03
N ILE A 7 -15.47 -13.75 0.44
CA ILE A 7 -15.88 -15.14 0.19
C ILE A 7 -16.04 -15.83 1.55
N ASP A 8 -17.22 -16.35 1.82
CA ASP A 8 -17.58 -17.01 3.10
C ASP A 8 -17.24 -16.15 4.34
N GLY A 9 -17.34 -14.81 4.18
CA GLY A 9 -17.06 -13.84 5.22
C GLY A 9 -15.58 -13.59 5.47
N TRP A 10 -14.68 -14.05 4.60
CA TRP A 10 -13.28 -13.64 4.58
C TRP A 10 -13.05 -12.60 3.49
N VAL A 11 -12.31 -11.56 3.83
CA VAL A 11 -12.03 -10.42 2.94
C VAL A 11 -10.61 -10.49 2.39
N ALA A 12 -10.47 -10.16 1.11
CA ALA A 12 -9.20 -9.85 0.48
C ALA A 12 -9.33 -8.52 -0.26
N ASP A 13 -8.27 -7.72 -0.21
CA ASP A 13 -8.17 -6.40 -0.82
C ASP A 13 -6.97 -6.30 -1.74
N SER A 14 -7.09 -5.59 -2.86
CA SER A 14 -6.00 -5.44 -3.83
C SER A 14 -6.21 -4.26 -4.76
N ALA A 15 -5.14 -3.55 -5.08
CA ALA A 15 -5.18 -2.46 -6.03
C ALA A 15 -4.03 -2.50 -7.04
N VAL A 16 -4.34 -2.04 -8.26
CA VAL A 16 -3.35 -1.84 -9.32
C VAL A 16 -3.58 -0.51 -10.03
N SER A 17 -2.49 0.17 -10.34
CA SER A 17 -2.50 1.33 -11.23
C SER A 17 -2.17 0.91 -12.65
N VAL A 18 -2.95 1.35 -13.61
CA VAL A 18 -2.76 1.07 -15.05
C VAL A 18 -2.85 2.36 -15.85
N ILE A 19 -2.20 2.38 -17.01
CA ILE A 19 -2.27 3.49 -17.96
C ILE A 19 -3.24 3.11 -19.06
N VAL A 20 -4.21 3.98 -19.35
CA VAL A 20 -5.12 3.86 -20.49
C VAL A 20 -4.65 4.83 -21.57
N GLY A 21 -4.33 4.29 -22.75
CA GLY A 21 -3.79 5.05 -23.87
C GLY A 21 -2.27 5.01 -23.95
N THR A 22 -1.67 6.08 -24.50
CA THR A 22 -0.21 6.17 -24.66
C THR A 22 0.46 6.42 -23.32
N PRO A 23 1.43 5.57 -22.90
CA PRO A 23 2.13 5.76 -21.64
C PRO A 23 3.09 6.95 -21.71
N GLU A 24 3.00 7.84 -20.72
CA GLU A 24 4.03 8.85 -20.46
C GLU A 24 5.14 8.23 -19.58
N PRO A 25 6.43 8.44 -19.88
CA PRO A 25 7.53 7.83 -19.14
C PRO A 25 7.48 8.10 -17.63
N GLU A 26 7.07 9.30 -17.23
CA GLU A 26 6.95 9.68 -15.82
C GLU A 26 5.80 8.97 -15.11
N ASP A 27 4.70 8.67 -15.80
CA ASP A 27 3.58 7.91 -15.23
C ASP A 27 3.98 6.43 -15.08
N VAL A 28 4.70 5.86 -16.05
CA VAL A 28 5.27 4.51 -15.95
C VAL A 28 6.19 4.42 -14.74
N ARG A 29 7.13 5.38 -14.62
CA ARG A 29 8.08 5.43 -13.50
C ARG A 29 7.36 5.54 -12.15
N LEU A 30 6.30 6.36 -12.05
CA LEU A 30 5.52 6.50 -10.82
C LEU A 30 4.88 5.16 -10.42
N ILE A 31 4.22 4.49 -11.36
CA ILE A 31 3.57 3.19 -11.14
C ILE A 31 4.59 2.13 -10.73
N ASP A 32 5.70 2.02 -11.48
CA ASP A 32 6.73 1.02 -11.19
C ASP A 32 7.38 1.27 -9.83
N THR A 33 7.60 2.55 -9.45
CA THR A 33 8.15 2.90 -8.14
C THR A 33 7.16 2.57 -7.01
N THR A 34 5.86 2.80 -7.21
CA THR A 34 4.84 2.47 -6.22
C THR A 34 4.75 0.95 -6.03
N ARG A 35 4.86 0.19 -7.12
CA ARG A 35 4.91 -1.27 -7.08
C ARG A 35 6.17 -1.77 -6.37
N ALA A 36 7.34 -1.18 -6.66
CA ALA A 36 8.58 -1.51 -5.97
C ALA A 36 8.52 -1.20 -4.45
N ALA A 37 7.77 -0.16 -4.06
CA ALA A 37 7.53 0.12 -2.65
C ALA A 37 6.65 -0.94 -1.97
N LEU A 38 5.66 -1.47 -2.68
CA LEU A 38 4.85 -2.59 -2.20
C LEU A 38 5.72 -3.85 -2.03
N ASP A 39 6.57 -4.16 -3.00
CA ASP A 39 7.50 -5.29 -2.90
C ASP A 39 8.46 -5.14 -1.70
N ALA A 40 8.98 -3.92 -1.47
CA ALA A 40 9.83 -3.62 -0.32
C ALA A 40 9.06 -3.75 1.01
N ALA A 41 7.80 -3.31 1.06
CA ALA A 41 6.91 -3.46 2.20
C ALA A 41 6.67 -4.95 2.54
N ILE A 42 6.36 -5.76 1.52
CA ILE A 42 6.19 -7.22 1.65
C ILE A 42 7.49 -7.85 2.17
N GLY A 43 8.63 -7.50 1.58
CA GLY A 43 9.94 -8.01 2.01
C GLY A 43 10.30 -7.65 3.46
N ALA A 44 9.79 -6.53 3.99
CA ALA A 44 9.97 -6.12 5.37
C ALA A 44 8.96 -6.74 6.36
N ALA A 45 7.90 -7.35 5.85
CA ALA A 45 6.81 -7.94 6.66
C ALA A 45 7.18 -9.32 7.23
N LEU A 46 8.39 -9.49 7.71
CA LEU A 46 8.88 -10.74 8.30
C LEU A 46 8.35 -10.95 9.72
N PRO A 47 8.10 -12.21 10.14
CA PRO A 47 7.76 -12.49 11.52
C PRO A 47 8.87 -12.02 12.45
N GLY A 48 8.47 -11.31 13.51
CA GLY A 48 9.41 -10.70 14.46
C GLY A 48 9.80 -9.26 14.17
N ASN A 49 9.69 -8.79 12.93
CA ASN A 49 9.78 -7.38 12.59
C ASN A 49 8.60 -6.59 13.16
N ARG A 50 8.56 -5.29 12.93
CA ARG A 50 7.50 -4.40 13.43
C ARG A 50 6.83 -3.64 12.28
N LEU A 51 5.64 -3.10 12.51
CA LEU A 51 4.92 -2.27 11.53
C LEU A 51 5.79 -1.13 10.97
N GLY A 52 6.62 -0.51 11.84
CA GLY A 52 7.54 0.55 11.42
C GLY A 52 8.61 0.10 10.44
N ASP A 53 8.95 -1.18 10.38
CA ASP A 53 9.89 -1.72 9.39
C ASP A 53 9.25 -1.72 8.00
N ILE A 54 7.98 -2.10 7.90
CA ILE A 54 7.18 -2.00 6.67
C ILE A 54 7.09 -0.53 6.22
N SER A 55 6.66 0.35 7.12
CA SER A 55 6.50 1.78 6.83
C SER A 55 7.81 2.45 6.39
N ALA A 56 8.93 2.08 7.01
CA ALA A 56 10.25 2.61 6.65
C ALA A 56 10.72 2.10 5.28
N ALA A 57 10.40 0.85 4.92
CA ALA A 57 10.71 0.30 3.60
C ALA A 57 9.96 1.04 2.49
N VAL A 58 8.65 1.30 2.67
CA VAL A 58 7.85 2.14 1.74
C VAL A 58 8.45 3.53 1.60
N ALA A 59 8.76 4.19 2.74
CA ALA A 59 9.28 5.54 2.75
C ALA A 59 10.64 5.65 2.04
N ALA A 60 11.53 4.69 2.23
CA ALA A 60 12.84 4.68 1.60
C ALA A 60 12.76 4.65 0.06
N VAL A 61 11.82 3.87 -0.50
CA VAL A 61 11.61 3.80 -1.95
C VAL A 61 11.06 5.12 -2.50
N ALA A 62 10.06 5.71 -1.84
CA ALA A 62 9.48 6.99 -2.26
C ALA A 62 10.50 8.12 -2.21
N GLU A 63 11.24 8.24 -1.10
CA GLU A 63 12.26 9.27 -0.88
C GLU A 63 13.41 9.15 -1.88
N GLY A 64 13.88 7.92 -2.14
CA GLY A 64 14.91 7.65 -3.14
C GLY A 64 14.50 8.02 -4.57
N ALA A 65 13.22 7.96 -4.89
CA ALA A 65 12.65 8.31 -6.19
C ALA A 65 12.18 9.78 -6.28
N GLY A 66 12.09 10.49 -5.14
CA GLY A 66 11.64 11.88 -5.05
C GLY A 66 10.10 12.04 -5.06
N TYR A 67 9.34 10.97 -4.79
CA TYR A 67 7.90 11.02 -4.70
C TYR A 67 7.39 11.41 -3.31
N ARG A 68 6.15 11.90 -3.26
CA ARG A 68 5.44 12.25 -2.03
C ARG A 68 4.60 11.06 -1.57
N ILE A 69 4.62 10.81 -0.27
CA ILE A 69 3.86 9.73 0.37
C ILE A 69 2.60 10.34 0.97
N ASN A 70 1.43 9.87 0.52
CA ASN A 70 0.19 10.18 1.24
C ASN A 70 0.18 9.45 2.59
N THR A 71 -0.19 10.17 3.65
CA THR A 71 -0.26 9.67 5.02
C THR A 71 -1.68 9.64 5.59
N ASP A 72 -2.68 10.08 4.79
CA ASP A 72 -4.09 10.04 5.18
C ASP A 72 -4.67 8.64 4.98
N PHE A 73 -4.09 7.89 4.01
CA PHE A 73 -4.39 6.51 3.72
C PHE A 73 -3.18 5.63 4.00
N GLY A 74 -3.42 4.35 4.18
CA GLY A 74 -2.38 3.38 4.47
C GLY A 74 -2.97 2.01 4.73
N GLY A 75 -2.12 1.01 4.76
CA GLY A 75 -2.51 -0.38 4.98
C GLY A 75 -3.22 -0.61 6.29
N HIS A 76 -3.84 -1.75 6.39
CA HIS A 76 -4.66 -2.12 7.54
C HIS A 76 -4.66 -3.63 7.77
N GLY A 77 -5.07 -4.05 8.96
CA GLY A 77 -5.51 -5.42 9.17
C GLY A 77 -6.78 -5.70 8.39
N LEU A 78 -6.98 -6.93 7.99
CA LEU A 78 -8.23 -7.39 7.41
C LEU A 78 -8.44 -8.88 7.72
N GLY A 79 -9.69 -9.33 7.60
CA GLY A 79 -10.03 -10.72 7.90
C GLY A 79 -11.52 -10.95 7.75
N ARG A 80 -12.30 -10.76 8.81
CA ARG A 80 -13.76 -10.85 8.77
C ARG A 80 -14.41 -9.54 8.37
N THR A 81 -13.71 -8.43 8.57
CA THR A 81 -14.10 -7.11 8.09
C THR A 81 -13.02 -6.54 7.18
N MET A 82 -13.39 -5.57 6.34
CA MET A 82 -12.48 -4.97 5.37
C MET A 82 -11.35 -4.20 6.07
N HIS A 83 -11.69 -3.42 7.08
CA HIS A 83 -10.70 -2.67 7.86
C HIS A 83 -10.72 -3.17 9.31
N GLU A 84 -9.60 -3.72 9.73
CA GLU A 84 -9.32 -4.17 11.09
C GLU A 84 -8.02 -3.54 11.58
N ASP A 85 -7.79 -3.55 12.89
CA ASP A 85 -6.46 -3.23 13.44
C ASP A 85 -5.43 -4.29 13.00
N PRO A 86 -4.17 -3.91 12.80
CA PRO A 86 -3.59 -2.57 13.01
C PRO A 86 -3.67 -1.68 11.75
N HIS A 87 -3.63 -0.36 11.92
CA HIS A 87 -3.28 0.54 10.83
C HIS A 87 -1.78 0.40 10.49
N VAL A 88 -1.45 0.34 9.19
CA VAL A 88 -0.09 0.20 8.65
C VAL A 88 0.28 1.47 7.87
N PRO A 89 0.91 2.47 8.51
CA PRO A 89 1.25 3.72 7.84
C PRO A 89 2.25 3.53 6.70
N ASN A 90 2.11 4.30 5.63
CA ASN A 90 3.08 4.35 4.53
C ASN A 90 4.39 5.08 4.88
N LYS A 91 4.45 5.72 6.05
CA LYS A 91 5.65 6.40 6.57
C LYS A 91 5.80 6.10 8.05
N GLY A 92 7.00 5.70 8.46
CA GLY A 92 7.27 5.36 9.85
C GLY A 92 8.75 5.16 10.14
N THR A 93 9.03 4.73 11.37
CA THR A 93 10.40 4.52 11.87
C THR A 93 10.64 3.03 12.06
N ALA A 94 11.69 2.50 11.47
CA ALA A 94 12.11 1.10 11.63
C ALA A 94 12.25 0.72 13.12
N GLY A 95 11.88 -0.51 13.45
CA GLY A 95 11.91 -1.06 14.80
C GLY A 95 10.84 -0.50 15.75
N ARG A 96 9.83 0.21 15.25
CA ARG A 96 8.73 0.78 16.06
C ARG A 96 7.38 0.15 15.71
N GLY A 97 6.42 0.35 16.59
CA GLY A 97 5.06 -0.16 16.43
C GLY A 97 4.89 -1.62 16.86
N MET A 98 3.74 -2.19 16.53
CA MET A 98 3.36 -3.55 16.85
C MET A 98 4.33 -4.56 16.20
N LYS A 99 4.64 -5.62 16.90
CA LYS A 99 5.42 -6.73 16.37
C LYS A 99 4.55 -7.56 15.41
N LEU A 100 5.14 -7.98 14.30
CA LEU A 100 4.51 -8.86 13.34
C LEU A 100 4.62 -10.31 13.83
N GLU A 101 3.49 -10.97 13.94
CA GLU A 101 3.41 -12.35 14.41
C GLU A 101 2.68 -13.21 13.36
N PRO A 102 3.05 -14.49 13.22
CA PRO A 102 2.32 -15.41 12.36
C PRO A 102 0.82 -15.43 12.67
N GLY A 103 -0.01 -15.44 11.64
CA GLY A 103 -1.47 -15.38 11.74
C GLY A 103 -2.06 -13.99 11.48
N LEU A 104 -1.25 -12.91 11.43
CA LEU A 104 -1.72 -11.60 10.99
C LEU A 104 -1.98 -11.60 9.48
N THR A 105 -3.08 -10.98 9.07
CA THR A 105 -3.38 -10.63 7.67
C THR A 105 -3.43 -9.12 7.53
N LEU A 106 -2.75 -8.59 6.52
CA LEU A 106 -2.58 -7.15 6.31
C LEU A 106 -2.80 -6.81 4.85
N ALA A 107 -3.49 -5.71 4.57
CA ALA A 107 -3.40 -4.98 3.32
C ALA A 107 -2.18 -4.04 3.40
N LEU A 108 -1.29 -4.12 2.43
CA LEU A 108 -0.16 -3.21 2.27
C LEU A 108 -0.37 -2.40 1.00
N GLU A 109 -0.42 -1.07 1.13
CA GLU A 109 -0.96 -0.18 0.09
C GLU A 109 -0.22 1.15 -0.01
N PRO A 110 0.97 1.20 -0.61
CA PRO A 110 1.66 2.46 -0.88
C PRO A 110 0.83 3.40 -1.75
N TRP A 111 0.74 4.67 -1.33
CA TRP A 111 0.08 5.77 -2.04
C TRP A 111 1.09 6.87 -2.33
N PHE A 112 1.49 7.01 -3.59
CA PHE A 112 2.49 7.99 -4.01
C PHE A 112 1.91 9.08 -4.89
N GLY A 113 2.34 10.33 -4.65
CA GLY A 113 2.06 11.48 -5.46
C GLY A 113 3.32 12.04 -6.13
N ARG A 114 3.19 12.48 -7.39
CA ARG A 114 4.31 13.08 -8.11
C ARG A 114 4.65 14.49 -7.62
N GLY A 115 3.65 15.28 -7.22
CA GLY A 115 3.84 16.67 -6.79
C GLY A 115 3.58 16.88 -5.30
N THR A 116 2.42 16.48 -4.82
CA THR A 116 1.97 16.67 -3.42
C THR A 116 1.68 15.33 -2.73
N ASP A 117 1.60 15.35 -1.43
CA ASP A 117 1.11 14.26 -0.58
C ASP A 117 -0.38 14.40 -0.24
N ARG A 118 -0.99 15.55 -0.56
CA ARG A 118 -2.36 15.86 -0.19
C ARG A 118 -3.36 15.42 -1.25
N LEU A 119 -4.50 14.91 -0.79
CA LEU A 119 -5.64 14.53 -1.62
C LEU A 119 -6.81 15.51 -1.44
N THR A 120 -7.64 15.56 -2.45
CA THR A 120 -8.96 16.21 -2.43
C THR A 120 -10.01 15.21 -2.90
N VAL A 121 -11.22 15.35 -2.38
CA VAL A 121 -12.38 14.55 -2.79
C VAL A 121 -13.22 15.38 -3.76
N ASP A 122 -13.56 14.80 -4.91
CA ASP A 122 -14.44 15.45 -5.89
C ASP A 122 -15.88 15.61 -5.35
N ALA A 123 -16.69 16.36 -6.07
CA ALA A 123 -18.08 16.64 -5.69
C ALA A 123 -18.98 15.38 -5.63
N ASP A 124 -18.54 14.26 -6.20
CA ASP A 124 -19.22 12.96 -6.11
C ASP A 124 -19.06 12.30 -4.73
N GLY A 125 -18.20 12.86 -3.86
CA GLY A 125 -17.91 12.34 -2.52
C GLY A 125 -17.08 11.06 -2.49
N TRP A 126 -16.53 10.65 -3.65
CA TRP A 126 -15.82 9.38 -3.81
C TRP A 126 -14.47 9.52 -4.51
N THR A 127 -14.43 10.21 -5.64
CA THR A 127 -13.21 10.33 -6.45
C THR A 127 -12.12 11.12 -5.73
N LEU A 128 -10.95 10.51 -5.55
CA LEU A 128 -9.77 11.14 -4.97
C LEU A 128 -8.86 11.70 -6.07
N ARG A 129 -8.34 12.90 -5.84
CA ARG A 129 -7.35 13.55 -6.71
C ARG A 129 -6.20 14.11 -5.90
N MET A 130 -5.02 14.14 -6.53
CA MET A 130 -3.91 14.91 -5.96
C MET A 130 -4.30 16.39 -5.94
N ALA A 131 -4.10 17.06 -4.79
CA ALA A 131 -4.57 18.43 -4.57
C ALA A 131 -3.96 19.49 -5.50
N ASP A 132 -2.82 19.19 -6.10
CA ASP A 132 -2.12 20.04 -7.09
C ASP A 132 -2.41 19.65 -8.55
N GLY A 133 -3.29 18.68 -8.78
CA GLY A 133 -3.60 18.14 -10.10
C GLY A 133 -2.52 17.23 -10.70
N SER A 134 -1.47 16.91 -9.96
CA SER A 134 -0.45 15.96 -10.40
C SER A 134 -1.00 14.53 -10.43
N ARG A 135 -0.19 13.59 -10.97
CA ARG A 135 -0.54 12.17 -10.97
C ARG A 135 -0.22 11.53 -9.61
N GLY A 136 -1.04 10.58 -9.22
CA GLY A 136 -0.79 9.64 -8.11
C GLY A 136 -0.84 8.21 -8.60
N ALA A 137 -0.21 7.30 -7.86
CA ALA A 137 -0.31 5.86 -8.08
C ALA A 137 -0.52 5.14 -6.74
N HIS A 138 -1.22 4.04 -6.82
CA HIS A 138 -1.55 3.14 -5.72
C HIS A 138 -1.34 1.70 -6.18
N SER A 139 -0.76 0.88 -5.33
CA SER A 139 -0.61 -0.56 -5.55
C SER A 139 -0.81 -1.27 -4.23
N GLU A 140 -1.49 -2.41 -4.25
CA GLU A 140 -1.86 -3.08 -3.02
C GLU A 140 -1.88 -4.59 -3.16
N HIS A 141 -1.51 -5.25 -2.08
CA HIS A 141 -1.73 -6.67 -1.86
C HIS A 141 -2.19 -6.97 -0.44
N THR A 142 -3.09 -7.96 -0.32
CA THR A 142 -3.32 -8.67 0.92
C THR A 142 -2.21 -9.69 1.13
N ILE A 143 -1.61 -9.68 2.32
CA ILE A 143 -0.59 -10.65 2.73
C ILE A 143 -1.00 -11.35 4.03
N ALA A 144 -0.48 -12.56 4.23
CA ALA A 144 -0.47 -13.22 5.52
C ALA A 144 0.96 -13.31 6.06
N ILE A 145 1.15 -13.01 7.34
CA ILE A 145 2.41 -13.28 8.04
C ILE A 145 2.41 -14.75 8.42
N THR A 146 3.36 -15.52 7.94
CA THR A 146 3.54 -16.94 8.28
C THR A 146 4.84 -17.15 9.04
N GLU A 147 5.08 -18.34 9.57
CA GLU A 147 6.36 -18.68 10.23
C GLU A 147 7.54 -18.61 9.26
N ASP A 148 7.30 -18.88 7.98
CA ASP A 148 8.30 -18.87 6.90
C ASP A 148 8.47 -17.49 6.25
N GLY A 149 7.68 -16.47 6.65
CA GLY A 149 7.68 -15.12 6.10
C GLY A 149 6.32 -14.68 5.54
N PRO A 150 6.26 -13.54 4.83
CA PRO A 150 5.03 -13.04 4.27
C PRO A 150 4.59 -13.86 3.06
N GLN A 151 3.32 -14.21 3.00
CA GLN A 151 2.67 -14.84 1.86
C GLN A 151 1.70 -13.87 1.22
N VAL A 152 1.88 -13.56 -0.07
CA VAL A 152 0.93 -12.74 -0.82
C VAL A 152 -0.28 -13.59 -1.20
N LEU A 153 -1.48 -13.12 -0.85
CA LEU A 153 -2.75 -13.83 -1.05
C LEU A 153 -3.48 -13.39 -2.33
N THR A 154 -3.13 -12.23 -2.89
CA THR A 154 -3.79 -11.60 -4.04
C THR A 154 -2.93 -11.56 -5.29
N VAL A 155 -1.97 -12.48 -5.43
CA VAL A 155 -1.21 -12.64 -6.70
C VAL A 155 -2.16 -13.06 -7.81
N GLN A 156 -1.98 -12.43 -8.97
CA GLN A 156 -2.64 -12.87 -10.20
C GLN A 156 -1.91 -14.12 -10.71
N GLY A 157 -2.67 -15.17 -10.96
CA GLY A 157 -2.17 -16.42 -11.54
C GLY A 157 -1.89 -16.28 -13.04
#